data_ae0092cd0d4d796766732d7cd57713fd
#
_entry.id   ae0092cd0d4d796766732d7cd57713fd
#
_cell.length_a   1.000
_cell.length_b   1.000
_cell.length_c   1.000
_cell.angle_alpha   90.00
_cell.angle_beta   90.00
_cell.angle_gamma   90.00
#
_symmetry.space_group_name_H-M   'P 1'
#
loop_
_entity.id
_entity.type
_entity.pdbx_description
1 polymer ?
#
loop_
_entity_poly.entity_id
_entity_poly.type
_entity_poly.pdbx_seq_one_letter_code
_entity_poly.pdbx_strand_id
1 'polypeptide(L)'
;MAQDPTTNGGGVGSSPFASRDYRRWFAAETFLTVSMSTQLAVSLVLIDLWGSVSVAGVLSSVISAVAWIGGVIGGGVADTGDRRRIIAHCVTTSVVLMAILIIALGVHQVGSWADSTVLGCVVTGCAIAVAASEALADPAMDAALKELITPAQYPRAMSAAQARTSLVSLASRPTTGALYGLTPVLPFLLRLVCDSTFLVLLTRIRASFQPGGRPKSSRGMESSGQSGDASAQASDTQISDRGVDETGSRHRVPPPSRDQFLTAYRHGLRAVWQDVVVRLTIFCAPLVNLMVFTATSWVVFTMRDVGHDSLTIGLVSAGFTVGSLIGAALTPKVTDTVRSGWIAIVGLAWMATILLVMFTTPTSAVVVFILATACMIPSPSIGSALFAHVFHRIPSDFQGRTLGIFTFVNGLVTVAAPTLAALAVDHHASRALGIGVTALGAAGIAVLTTSRSIRHLPALKELG
;
A
#
# COMPACT_ATOMS: atom_id res chain seq x y z
N MET A 1 28.86 -28.77 -41.89
CA MET A 1 29.38 -28.16 -40.65
C MET A 1 28.27 -27.31 -40.07
N ALA A 2 27.46 -27.89 -39.20
CA ALA A 2 26.29 -27.27 -38.63
C ALA A 2 26.71 -26.42 -37.42
N GLN A 3 26.35 -25.16 -37.42
CA GLN A 3 26.51 -24.28 -36.25
C GLN A 3 25.39 -24.56 -35.24
N ASP A 4 25.82 -24.86 -34.03
CA ASP A 4 24.99 -25.13 -32.85
C ASP A 4 24.35 -23.82 -32.34
N PRO A 5 23.01 -23.71 -32.17
CA PRO A 5 22.37 -22.49 -31.73
C PRO A 5 22.09 -22.50 -30.22
N THR A 6 23.15 -22.52 -29.38
CA THR A 6 23.03 -22.38 -27.93
C THR A 6 24.00 -21.35 -27.36
N THR A 7 23.91 -20.12 -27.83
CA THR A 7 24.40 -18.96 -27.06
C THR A 7 23.21 -18.18 -26.55
N ASN A 8 22.79 -18.51 -25.34
CA ASN A 8 21.85 -17.72 -24.54
C ASN A 8 22.46 -16.34 -24.26
N GLY A 9 22.24 -15.43 -25.20
CA GLY A 9 22.41 -14.01 -24.94
C GLY A 9 21.39 -13.56 -23.89
N GLY A 10 21.87 -13.11 -22.72
CA GLY A 10 21.07 -12.46 -21.70
C GLY A 10 20.43 -11.19 -22.24
N GLY A 11 19.33 -11.35 -23.01
CA GLY A 11 18.61 -10.27 -23.68
C GLY A 11 17.95 -9.35 -22.65
N VAL A 12 18.24 -8.09 -22.80
CA VAL A 12 17.47 -6.96 -22.27
C VAL A 12 16.00 -7.19 -22.60
N GLY A 13 15.21 -7.72 -21.63
CA GLY A 13 13.77 -7.90 -21.82
C GLY A 13 13.13 -9.22 -21.35
N SER A 14 13.84 -10.10 -20.64
CA SER A 14 13.23 -11.33 -20.11
C SER A 14 12.12 -11.01 -19.11
N SER A 15 10.96 -11.69 -19.27
CA SER A 15 9.83 -11.56 -18.35
C SER A 15 10.25 -11.99 -16.93
N PRO A 16 9.85 -11.26 -15.86
CA PRO A 16 10.11 -11.67 -14.49
C PRO A 16 9.55 -13.08 -14.19
N PHE A 17 8.49 -13.47 -14.88
CA PHE A 17 7.87 -14.80 -14.76
C PHE A 17 8.72 -15.96 -15.33
N ALA A 18 9.84 -15.70 -15.98
CA ALA A 18 10.78 -16.75 -16.38
C ALA A 18 11.44 -17.40 -15.13
N SER A 19 11.65 -16.66 -14.07
CA SER A 19 12.19 -17.16 -12.79
C SER A 19 11.15 -18.01 -12.05
N ARG A 20 11.56 -19.22 -11.59
CA ARG A 20 10.72 -20.07 -10.75
C ARG A 20 10.46 -19.44 -9.37
N ASP A 21 11.44 -18.75 -8.81
CA ASP A 21 11.33 -18.15 -7.48
C ASP A 21 10.41 -16.90 -7.54
N TYR A 22 10.47 -16.09 -8.62
CA TYR A 22 9.53 -14.99 -8.80
C TYR A 22 8.08 -15.49 -8.96
N ARG A 23 7.84 -16.58 -9.73
CA ARG A 23 6.49 -17.16 -9.86
C ARG A 23 5.93 -17.63 -8.51
N ARG A 24 6.77 -18.27 -7.69
CA ARG A 24 6.37 -18.70 -6.34
C ARG A 24 6.09 -17.53 -5.42
N TRP A 25 6.93 -16.50 -5.50
CA TRP A 25 6.72 -15.24 -4.78
C TRP A 25 5.41 -14.57 -5.18
N PHE A 26 5.17 -14.42 -6.47
CA PHE A 26 3.95 -13.81 -7.01
C PHE A 26 2.69 -14.58 -6.58
N ALA A 27 2.74 -15.91 -6.60
CA ALA A 27 1.65 -16.76 -6.11
C ALA A 27 1.47 -16.60 -4.58
N ALA A 28 2.54 -16.61 -3.80
CA ALA A 28 2.49 -16.40 -2.35
C ALA A 28 1.87 -15.04 -2.01
N GLU A 29 2.36 -13.97 -2.62
CA GLU A 29 1.81 -12.62 -2.43
C GLU A 29 0.33 -12.50 -2.85
N THR A 30 -0.14 -13.31 -3.81
CA THR A 30 -1.56 -13.35 -4.17
C THR A 30 -2.40 -13.84 -3.01
N PHE A 31 -1.98 -14.91 -2.34
CA PHE A 31 -2.68 -15.40 -1.14
C PHE A 31 -2.66 -14.38 -0.01
N LEU A 32 -1.53 -13.71 0.21
CA LEU A 32 -1.44 -12.67 1.22
C LEU A 32 -2.34 -11.45 0.88
N THR A 33 -2.44 -11.08 -0.39
CA THR A 33 -3.37 -10.01 -0.83
C THR A 33 -4.82 -10.39 -0.57
N VAL A 34 -5.20 -11.64 -0.78
CA VAL A 34 -6.55 -12.17 -0.43
C VAL A 34 -6.75 -12.12 1.09
N SER A 35 -5.77 -12.53 1.86
CA SER A 35 -5.78 -12.50 3.32
C SER A 35 -6.04 -11.09 3.85
N MET A 36 -5.28 -10.10 3.40
CA MET A 36 -5.44 -8.69 3.80
C MET A 36 -6.81 -8.10 3.43
N SER A 37 -7.44 -8.63 2.39
CA SER A 37 -8.75 -8.17 1.93
C SER A 37 -9.92 -8.54 2.87
N THR A 38 -9.67 -9.39 3.86
CA THR A 38 -10.69 -9.78 4.87
C THR A 38 -10.93 -8.70 5.94
N GLN A 39 -10.28 -7.54 5.84
CA GLN A 39 -10.44 -6.44 6.82
C GLN A 39 -11.88 -5.94 6.97
N LEU A 40 -12.72 -6.08 5.93
CA LEU A 40 -14.15 -5.81 6.04
C LEU A 40 -14.81 -6.66 7.15
N ALA A 41 -14.43 -7.93 7.29
CA ALA A 41 -14.96 -8.82 8.32
C ALA A 41 -14.59 -8.35 9.73
N VAL A 42 -13.39 -7.79 9.93
CA VAL A 42 -12.98 -7.22 11.22
C VAL A 42 -13.90 -6.08 11.62
N SER A 43 -14.20 -5.15 10.70
CA SER A 43 -15.10 -4.03 10.98
C SER A 43 -16.52 -4.52 11.32
N LEU A 44 -17.04 -5.52 10.60
CA LEU A 44 -18.37 -6.09 10.85
C LEU A 44 -18.43 -6.79 12.22
N VAL A 45 -17.44 -7.61 12.54
CA VAL A 45 -17.36 -8.29 13.85
C VAL A 45 -17.26 -7.29 15.00
N LEU A 46 -16.48 -6.22 14.85
CA LEU A 46 -16.41 -5.19 15.88
C LEU A 46 -17.75 -4.51 16.12
N ILE A 47 -18.53 -4.21 15.06
CA ILE A 47 -19.87 -3.63 15.21
C ILE A 47 -20.79 -4.62 15.93
N ASP A 48 -20.80 -5.89 15.50
CA ASP A 48 -21.70 -6.91 16.02
C ASP A 48 -21.42 -7.26 17.49
N LEU A 49 -20.14 -7.30 17.90
CA LEU A 49 -19.75 -7.63 19.27
C LEU A 49 -19.90 -6.46 20.26
N TRP A 50 -19.60 -5.24 19.83
CA TRP A 50 -19.66 -4.09 20.72
C TRP A 50 -21.03 -3.40 20.71
N GLY A 51 -21.91 -3.74 19.72
CA GLY A 51 -23.25 -3.17 19.59
C GLY A 51 -23.28 -1.66 19.36
N SER A 52 -22.11 -1.05 19.05
CA SER A 52 -21.95 0.39 18.85
C SER A 52 -21.03 0.67 17.67
N VAL A 53 -21.54 1.43 16.71
CA VAL A 53 -20.79 1.86 15.54
C VAL A 53 -19.60 2.77 15.95
N SER A 54 -19.83 3.67 16.91
CA SER A 54 -18.78 4.57 17.43
C SER A 54 -17.62 3.80 18.04
N VAL A 55 -17.90 2.79 18.88
CA VAL A 55 -16.84 1.96 19.49
C VAL A 55 -16.07 1.21 18.40
N ALA A 56 -16.77 0.59 17.45
CA ALA A 56 -16.13 -0.10 16.33
C ALA A 56 -15.25 0.83 15.48
N GLY A 57 -15.69 2.07 15.25
CA GLY A 57 -14.92 3.08 14.54
C GLY A 57 -13.65 3.52 15.27
N VAL A 58 -13.74 3.76 16.58
CA VAL A 58 -12.57 4.10 17.42
C VAL A 58 -11.56 2.94 17.41
N LEU A 59 -12.04 1.70 17.61
CA LEU A 59 -11.17 0.52 17.58
C LEU A 59 -10.51 0.32 16.19
N SER A 60 -11.25 0.55 15.11
CA SER A 60 -10.69 0.53 13.73
C SER A 60 -9.62 1.61 13.54
N SER A 61 -9.78 2.78 14.14
CA SER A 61 -8.76 3.83 14.14
C SER A 61 -7.53 3.45 14.95
N VAL A 62 -7.70 2.79 16.09
CA VAL A 62 -6.57 2.25 16.88
C VAL A 62 -5.81 1.21 16.09
N ILE A 63 -6.50 0.27 15.43
CA ILE A 63 -5.89 -0.73 14.55
C ILE A 63 -5.08 -0.05 13.43
N SER A 64 -5.67 0.98 12.79
CA SER A 64 -5.00 1.75 11.73
C SER A 64 -3.78 2.53 12.25
N ALA A 65 -3.85 3.08 13.47
CA ALA A 65 -2.73 3.77 14.11
C ALA A 65 -1.56 2.82 14.40
N VAL A 66 -1.86 1.64 14.91
CA VAL A 66 -0.84 0.60 15.17
C VAL A 66 -0.20 0.12 13.86
N ALA A 67 -1.00 -0.09 12.80
CA ALA A 67 -0.48 -0.41 11.47
C ALA A 67 0.44 0.69 10.93
N TRP A 68 0.04 1.96 11.07
CA TRP A 68 0.86 3.09 10.64
C TRP A 68 2.18 3.19 11.39
N ILE A 69 2.15 3.10 12.73
CA ILE A 69 3.37 3.13 13.57
C ILE A 69 4.26 1.92 13.25
N GLY A 70 3.65 0.73 13.12
CA GLY A 70 4.34 -0.51 12.76
C GLY A 70 5.07 -0.41 11.42
N GLY A 71 4.47 0.22 10.41
CA GLY A 71 5.10 0.45 9.10
C GLY A 71 6.34 1.35 9.18
N VAL A 72 6.29 2.40 10.02
CA VAL A 72 7.46 3.28 10.26
C VAL A 72 8.61 2.52 10.93
N ILE A 73 8.31 1.68 11.93
CA ILE A 73 9.30 0.88 12.64
C ILE A 73 9.83 -0.25 11.74
N GLY A 74 8.93 -0.88 10.98
CA GLY A 74 9.23 -2.02 10.09
C GLY A 74 10.30 -1.71 9.05
N GLY A 75 10.34 -0.47 8.54
CA GLY A 75 11.40 -0.01 7.63
C GLY A 75 12.80 -0.19 8.23
N GLY A 76 13.00 0.27 9.46
CA GLY A 76 14.29 0.12 10.17
C GLY A 76 14.66 -1.35 10.45
N VAL A 77 13.67 -2.18 10.77
CA VAL A 77 13.88 -3.61 11.02
C VAL A 77 14.23 -4.36 9.73
N ALA A 78 13.57 -4.02 8.61
CA ALA A 78 13.82 -4.63 7.30
C ALA A 78 15.22 -4.33 6.74
N ASP A 79 15.80 -3.19 7.11
CA ASP A 79 17.13 -2.78 6.64
C ASP A 79 18.28 -3.56 7.33
N THR A 80 18.06 -4.00 8.57
CA THR A 80 19.10 -4.63 9.39
C THR A 80 18.96 -6.15 9.56
N GLY A 81 17.74 -6.68 9.35
CA GLY A 81 17.38 -8.07 9.65
C GLY A 81 17.38 -9.00 8.43
N ASP A 82 17.33 -10.30 8.72
CA ASP A 82 17.02 -11.33 7.71
C ASP A 82 15.54 -11.22 7.32
N ARG A 83 15.28 -10.64 6.14
CA ARG A 83 13.94 -10.34 5.63
C ARG A 83 13.05 -11.57 5.60
N ARG A 84 13.60 -12.74 5.23
CA ARG A 84 12.85 -14.00 5.22
C ARG A 84 12.36 -14.38 6.60
N ARG A 85 13.21 -14.24 7.62
CA ARG A 85 12.83 -14.52 9.00
C ARG A 85 11.80 -13.55 9.52
N ILE A 86 11.95 -12.24 9.22
CA ILE A 86 10.99 -11.21 9.61
C ILE A 86 9.61 -11.56 9.02
N ILE A 87 9.52 -11.77 7.71
CA ILE A 87 8.27 -12.12 7.02
C ILE A 87 7.67 -13.40 7.61
N ALA A 88 8.48 -14.46 7.77
CA ALA A 88 8.00 -15.73 8.31
C ALA A 88 7.46 -15.59 9.73
N HIS A 89 8.15 -14.88 10.64
CA HIS A 89 7.67 -14.65 12.01
C HIS A 89 6.37 -13.84 12.03
N CYS A 90 6.29 -12.73 11.27
CA CYS A 90 5.10 -11.91 11.22
C CYS A 90 3.87 -12.68 10.71
N VAL A 91 4.02 -13.42 9.61
CA VAL A 91 2.90 -14.21 9.07
C VAL A 91 2.56 -15.40 9.97
N THR A 92 3.54 -16.04 10.62
CA THR A 92 3.25 -17.08 11.63
C THR A 92 2.47 -16.51 12.80
N THR A 93 2.81 -15.32 13.27
CA THR A 93 2.05 -14.61 14.30
C THR A 93 0.62 -14.36 13.85
N SER A 94 0.40 -13.90 12.60
CA SER A 94 -0.94 -13.74 12.01
C SER A 94 -1.72 -15.06 12.01
N VAL A 95 -1.11 -16.18 11.59
CA VAL A 95 -1.73 -17.50 11.59
C VAL A 95 -2.18 -17.92 12.99
N VAL A 96 -1.32 -17.75 14.00
CA VAL A 96 -1.64 -18.11 15.40
C VAL A 96 -2.77 -17.24 15.93
N LEU A 97 -2.72 -15.93 15.71
CA LEU A 97 -3.76 -14.99 16.15
C LEU A 97 -5.09 -15.25 15.45
N MET A 98 -5.08 -15.59 14.15
CA MET A 98 -6.29 -15.97 13.43
C MET A 98 -6.88 -17.29 13.95
N ALA A 99 -6.05 -18.28 14.30
CA ALA A 99 -6.52 -19.51 14.92
C ALA A 99 -7.19 -19.23 16.28
N ILE A 100 -6.60 -18.37 17.12
CA ILE A 100 -7.18 -17.96 18.40
C ILE A 100 -8.53 -17.29 18.16
N LEU A 101 -8.61 -16.35 17.20
CA LEU A 101 -9.83 -15.62 16.86
C LEU A 101 -10.93 -16.55 16.36
N ILE A 102 -10.60 -17.51 15.49
CA ILE A 102 -11.54 -18.52 14.98
C ILE A 102 -12.08 -19.39 16.11
N ILE A 103 -11.23 -19.84 17.01
CA ILE A 103 -11.64 -20.64 18.18
C ILE A 103 -12.55 -19.82 19.09
N ALA A 104 -12.19 -18.57 19.39
CA ALA A 104 -12.96 -17.69 20.25
C ALA A 104 -14.38 -17.41 19.66
N LEU A 105 -14.47 -17.10 18.37
CA LEU A 105 -15.76 -16.92 17.68
C LEU A 105 -16.55 -18.22 17.59
N GLY A 106 -15.90 -19.36 17.34
CA GLY A 106 -16.57 -20.66 17.26
C GLY A 106 -17.16 -21.11 18.59
N VAL A 107 -16.43 -20.93 19.68
CA VAL A 107 -16.91 -21.26 21.06
C VAL A 107 -18.11 -20.37 21.41
N HIS A 108 -18.07 -19.10 21.04
CA HIS A 108 -19.21 -18.18 21.28
C HIS A 108 -20.48 -18.59 20.51
N GLN A 109 -20.35 -19.11 19.30
CA GLN A 109 -21.49 -19.57 18.49
C GLN A 109 -22.12 -20.85 19.03
N VAL A 110 -21.35 -21.74 19.67
CA VAL A 110 -21.82 -23.06 20.15
C VAL A 110 -22.34 -23.03 21.58
N GLY A 111 -21.88 -22.09 22.39
CA GLY A 111 -22.26 -22.03 23.79
C GLY A 111 -22.04 -20.67 24.44
N SER A 112 -22.88 -20.33 25.36
CA SER A 112 -22.96 -19.04 26.09
C SER A 112 -21.80 -18.78 27.08
N TRP A 113 -20.57 -19.24 26.83
CA TRP A 113 -19.47 -19.27 27.79
C TRP A 113 -18.66 -17.98 27.90
N ALA A 114 -18.77 -17.06 26.95
CA ALA A 114 -18.03 -15.82 27.01
C ALA A 114 -18.99 -14.63 27.02
N ASP A 115 -18.83 -13.76 28.01
CA ASP A 115 -19.36 -12.39 27.96
C ASP A 115 -18.98 -11.78 26.62
N SER A 116 -19.94 -11.18 25.90
CA SER A 116 -19.68 -10.52 24.61
C SER A 116 -18.54 -9.50 24.70
N THR A 117 -18.37 -8.89 25.88
CA THR A 117 -17.26 -7.95 26.18
C THR A 117 -15.88 -8.62 26.16
N VAL A 118 -15.77 -9.81 26.78
CA VAL A 118 -14.47 -10.54 26.79
C VAL A 118 -14.12 -10.99 25.36
N LEU A 119 -15.08 -11.50 24.61
CA LEU A 119 -14.87 -11.84 23.22
C LEU A 119 -14.49 -10.60 22.38
N GLY A 120 -15.17 -9.48 22.58
CA GLY A 120 -14.84 -8.20 21.95
C GLY A 120 -13.40 -7.76 22.22
N CYS A 121 -12.93 -7.90 23.46
CA CYS A 121 -11.54 -7.61 23.82
C CYS A 121 -10.54 -8.57 23.14
N VAL A 122 -10.84 -9.87 23.09
CA VAL A 122 -9.98 -10.85 22.42
C VAL A 122 -9.88 -10.57 20.91
N VAL A 123 -11.02 -10.36 20.25
CA VAL A 123 -11.06 -10.04 18.82
C VAL A 123 -10.30 -8.75 18.52
N THR A 124 -10.53 -7.70 19.31
CA THR A 124 -9.84 -6.42 19.16
C THR A 124 -8.33 -6.57 19.38
N GLY A 125 -7.91 -7.28 20.42
CA GLY A 125 -6.51 -7.54 20.71
C GLY A 125 -5.81 -8.32 19.59
N CYS A 126 -6.47 -9.36 19.07
CA CYS A 126 -5.97 -10.12 17.91
C CYS A 126 -5.86 -9.22 16.66
N ALA A 127 -6.86 -8.40 16.37
CA ALA A 127 -6.85 -7.51 15.22
C ALA A 127 -5.71 -6.47 15.29
N ILE A 128 -5.48 -5.89 16.47
CA ILE A 128 -4.36 -4.96 16.73
C ILE A 128 -3.02 -5.67 16.53
N ALA A 129 -2.84 -6.87 17.10
CA ALA A 129 -1.59 -7.62 17.00
C ALA A 129 -1.29 -8.08 15.56
N VAL A 130 -2.32 -8.46 14.80
CA VAL A 130 -2.20 -8.78 13.38
C VAL A 130 -1.80 -7.55 12.58
N ALA A 131 -2.46 -6.41 12.78
CA ALA A 131 -2.13 -5.17 12.09
C ALA A 131 -0.67 -4.72 12.37
N ALA A 132 -0.19 -4.88 13.59
CA ALA A 132 1.21 -4.64 13.94
C ALA A 132 2.17 -5.57 13.19
N SER A 133 1.84 -6.87 13.14
CA SER A 133 2.66 -7.89 12.46
C SER A 133 2.75 -7.64 10.96
N GLU A 134 1.63 -7.32 10.30
CA GLU A 134 1.58 -7.01 8.87
C GLU A 134 2.41 -5.77 8.55
N ALA A 135 2.21 -4.70 9.31
CA ALA A 135 2.92 -3.45 9.11
C ALA A 135 4.45 -3.58 9.28
N LEU A 136 4.92 -4.48 10.13
CA LEU A 136 6.34 -4.82 10.26
C LEU A 136 6.85 -5.64 9.07
N ALA A 137 6.00 -6.48 8.45
CA ALA A 137 6.37 -7.34 7.33
C ALA A 137 6.43 -6.60 5.99
N ASP A 138 5.56 -5.60 5.77
CA ASP A 138 5.41 -4.91 4.48
C ASP A 138 6.72 -4.36 3.89
N PRO A 139 7.55 -3.60 4.64
CA PRO A 139 8.83 -3.10 4.10
C PRO A 139 9.82 -4.22 3.78
N ALA A 140 9.79 -5.33 4.55
CA ALA A 140 10.65 -6.49 4.30
C ALA A 140 10.22 -7.23 3.02
N MET A 141 8.91 -7.25 2.71
CA MET A 141 8.38 -7.84 1.49
C MET A 141 8.76 -7.03 0.25
N ASP A 142 8.63 -5.69 0.31
CA ASP A 142 9.06 -4.79 -0.77
C ASP A 142 10.55 -4.91 -1.06
N ALA A 143 11.36 -5.06 -0.02
CA ALA A 143 12.79 -5.24 -0.15
C ALA A 143 13.15 -6.64 -0.70
N ALA A 144 12.42 -7.69 -0.31
CA ALA A 144 12.62 -9.04 -0.82
C ALA A 144 12.29 -9.17 -2.31
N LEU A 145 11.26 -8.48 -2.80
CA LEU A 145 10.93 -8.43 -4.21
C LEU A 145 12.09 -7.91 -5.07
N LYS A 146 12.78 -6.87 -4.61
CA LYS A 146 13.93 -6.28 -5.32
C LYS A 146 15.11 -7.25 -5.48
N GLU A 147 15.20 -8.27 -4.64
CA GLU A 147 16.25 -9.31 -4.72
C GLU A 147 15.89 -10.43 -5.71
N LEU A 148 14.60 -10.59 -6.04
CA LEU A 148 14.12 -11.62 -6.96
C LEU A 148 14.16 -11.22 -8.43
N ILE A 149 14.23 -9.92 -8.72
CA ILE A 149 14.11 -9.34 -10.04
C ILE A 149 15.27 -8.39 -10.36
N THR A 150 15.57 -8.23 -11.64
CA THR A 150 16.54 -7.22 -12.09
C THR A 150 15.89 -5.83 -12.18
N PRO A 151 16.68 -4.73 -12.11
CA PRO A 151 16.14 -3.38 -12.28
C PRO A 151 15.32 -3.18 -13.56
N ALA A 152 15.72 -3.83 -14.66
CA ALA A 152 15.00 -3.78 -15.94
C ALA A 152 13.63 -4.49 -15.92
N GLN A 153 13.45 -5.45 -15.02
CA GLN A 153 12.19 -6.20 -14.84
C GLN A 153 11.24 -5.53 -13.85
N TYR A 154 11.75 -4.59 -13.02
CA TYR A 154 10.99 -3.96 -11.95
C TYR A 154 9.66 -3.33 -12.41
N PRO A 155 9.61 -2.53 -13.51
CA PRO A 155 8.35 -1.93 -13.96
C PRO A 155 7.28 -2.97 -14.33
N ARG A 156 7.69 -4.06 -14.98
CA ARG A 156 6.77 -5.16 -15.36
C ARG A 156 6.27 -5.93 -14.14
N ALA A 157 7.15 -6.17 -13.15
CA ALA A 157 6.77 -6.82 -11.91
C ALA A 157 5.76 -5.97 -11.12
N MET A 158 5.98 -4.66 -11.01
CA MET A 158 5.07 -3.73 -10.34
C MET A 158 3.72 -3.63 -11.05
N SER A 159 3.70 -3.59 -12.39
CA SER A 159 2.44 -3.60 -13.15
C SER A 159 1.65 -4.89 -12.92
N ALA A 160 2.32 -6.05 -12.89
CA ALA A 160 1.67 -7.33 -12.61
C ALA A 160 1.15 -7.39 -11.15
N ALA A 161 1.92 -6.89 -10.17
CA ALA A 161 1.50 -6.79 -8.78
C ALA A 161 0.27 -5.87 -8.64
N GLN A 162 0.26 -4.72 -9.30
CA GLN A 162 -0.88 -3.79 -9.28
C GLN A 162 -2.13 -4.43 -9.91
N ALA A 163 -2.01 -5.10 -11.04
CA ALA A 163 -3.13 -5.80 -11.68
C ALA A 163 -3.71 -6.88 -10.76
N ARG A 164 -2.84 -7.70 -10.12
CA ARG A 164 -3.23 -8.68 -9.13
C ARG A 164 -4.00 -8.05 -7.98
N THR A 165 -3.45 -7.01 -7.35
CA THR A 165 -4.07 -6.32 -6.21
C THR A 165 -5.45 -5.77 -6.59
N SER A 166 -5.59 -5.19 -7.78
CA SER A 166 -6.87 -4.68 -8.28
C SER A 166 -7.90 -5.79 -8.48
N LEU A 167 -7.52 -6.91 -9.09
CA LEU A 167 -8.40 -8.06 -9.30
C LEU A 167 -8.83 -8.71 -7.98
N VAL A 168 -7.88 -8.92 -7.08
CA VAL A 168 -8.17 -9.48 -5.75
C VAL A 168 -9.10 -8.54 -4.98
N SER A 169 -8.83 -7.24 -4.95
CA SER A 169 -9.65 -6.25 -4.25
C SER A 169 -11.08 -6.17 -4.79
N LEU A 170 -11.26 -6.38 -6.10
CA LEU A 170 -12.58 -6.41 -6.72
C LEU A 170 -13.41 -7.61 -6.24
N ALA A 171 -12.79 -8.79 -6.19
CA ALA A 171 -13.47 -10.03 -5.81
C ALA A 171 -13.62 -10.19 -4.29
N SER A 172 -12.64 -9.73 -3.53
CA SER A 172 -12.54 -10.05 -2.10
C SER A 172 -13.58 -9.37 -1.22
N ARG A 173 -13.98 -8.13 -1.51
CA ARG A 173 -15.00 -7.43 -0.70
C ARG A 173 -16.37 -8.13 -0.75
N PRO A 174 -16.95 -8.45 -1.94
CA PRO A 174 -18.18 -9.23 -2.03
C PRO A 174 -18.02 -10.63 -1.42
N THR A 175 -16.88 -11.29 -1.68
CA THR A 175 -16.59 -12.63 -1.13
C THR A 175 -16.55 -12.60 0.40
N THR A 176 -15.85 -11.62 0.99
CA THR A 176 -15.80 -11.46 2.46
C THR A 176 -17.19 -11.19 3.03
N GLY A 177 -17.99 -10.34 2.39
CA GLY A 177 -19.36 -10.07 2.80
C GLY A 177 -20.25 -11.30 2.71
N ALA A 178 -20.16 -12.09 1.63
CA ALA A 178 -20.88 -13.34 1.46
C ALA A 178 -20.49 -14.39 2.52
N LEU A 179 -19.20 -14.59 2.74
CA LEU A 179 -18.69 -15.52 3.76
C LEU A 179 -19.14 -15.11 5.16
N TYR A 180 -19.08 -13.81 5.47
CA TYR A 180 -19.52 -13.29 6.76
C TYR A 180 -21.03 -13.49 6.96
N GLY A 181 -21.81 -13.31 5.92
CA GLY A 181 -23.26 -13.56 5.93
C GLY A 181 -23.66 -15.03 6.20
N LEU A 182 -22.80 -15.98 5.82
CA LEU A 182 -22.98 -17.40 6.14
C LEU A 182 -22.60 -17.68 7.60
N THR A 183 -21.45 -17.24 8.03
CA THR A 183 -21.00 -17.25 9.43
C THR A 183 -19.81 -16.30 9.62
N PRO A 184 -19.75 -15.56 10.74
CA PRO A 184 -18.65 -14.65 11.03
C PRO A 184 -17.26 -15.29 11.04
N VAL A 185 -17.16 -16.61 11.20
CA VAL A 185 -15.90 -17.37 11.25
C VAL A 185 -15.26 -17.57 9.87
N LEU A 186 -16.05 -17.71 8.81
CA LEU A 186 -15.55 -18.10 7.48
C LEU A 186 -14.53 -17.13 6.86
N PRO A 187 -14.69 -15.80 6.94
CA PRO A 187 -13.66 -14.89 6.43
C PRO A 187 -12.30 -15.08 7.10
N PHE A 188 -12.30 -15.33 8.40
CA PHE A 188 -11.07 -15.56 9.17
C PHE A 188 -10.46 -16.93 8.88
N LEU A 189 -11.28 -17.93 8.58
CA LEU A 189 -10.81 -19.24 8.10
C LEU A 189 -10.17 -19.12 6.72
N LEU A 190 -10.77 -18.36 5.79
CA LEU A 190 -10.17 -18.05 4.50
C LEU A 190 -8.80 -17.39 4.69
N ARG A 191 -8.72 -16.41 5.58
CA ARG A 191 -7.48 -15.71 5.92
C ARG A 191 -6.43 -16.69 6.45
N LEU A 192 -6.77 -17.53 7.41
CA LEU A 192 -5.88 -18.55 7.99
C LEU A 192 -5.30 -19.48 6.92
N VAL A 193 -6.15 -19.94 5.99
CA VAL A 193 -5.72 -20.80 4.87
C VAL A 193 -4.77 -20.05 3.94
N CYS A 194 -5.08 -18.79 3.62
CA CYS A 194 -4.23 -17.97 2.77
C CYS A 194 -2.86 -17.70 3.41
N ASP A 195 -2.81 -17.28 4.67
CA ASP A 195 -1.57 -17.01 5.40
C ASP A 195 -0.72 -18.28 5.54
N SER A 196 -1.35 -19.44 5.83
CA SER A 196 -0.67 -20.73 5.88
C SER A 196 -0.11 -21.14 4.52
N THR A 197 -0.86 -20.92 3.44
CA THR A 197 -0.40 -21.20 2.07
C THR A 197 0.78 -20.30 1.69
N PHE A 198 0.74 -19.02 2.08
CA PHE A 198 1.86 -18.11 1.90
C PHE A 198 3.12 -18.64 2.57
N LEU A 199 3.04 -19.09 3.84
CA LEU A 199 4.19 -19.65 4.57
C LEU A 199 4.76 -20.89 3.86
N VAL A 200 3.90 -21.79 3.40
CA VAL A 200 4.35 -22.98 2.64
C VAL A 200 5.06 -22.58 1.35
N LEU A 201 4.54 -21.61 0.62
CA LEU A 201 5.18 -21.13 -0.61
C LEU A 201 6.50 -20.40 -0.32
N LEU A 202 6.57 -19.62 0.75
CA LEU A 202 7.79 -18.94 1.19
C LEU A 202 8.92 -19.93 1.50
N THR A 203 8.61 -21.11 2.10
CA THR A 203 9.64 -22.15 2.36
C THR A 203 10.21 -22.75 1.08
N ARG A 204 9.44 -22.73 -0.01
CA ARG A 204 9.86 -23.29 -1.32
C ARG A 204 10.67 -22.33 -2.18
N ILE A 205 10.82 -21.07 -1.78
CA ILE A 205 11.68 -20.09 -2.47
C ILE A 205 13.12 -20.32 -2.05
N ARG A 206 14.03 -20.47 -3.02
CA ARG A 206 15.45 -20.76 -2.77
C ARG A 206 16.31 -19.51 -2.72
N ALA A 207 15.82 -18.38 -3.19
CA ALA A 207 16.53 -17.11 -3.17
C ALA A 207 16.89 -16.69 -1.74
N SER A 208 18.07 -16.12 -1.55
CA SER A 208 18.52 -15.56 -0.27
C SER A 208 18.02 -14.13 -0.16
N PHE A 209 17.30 -13.80 0.90
CA PHE A 209 16.79 -12.46 1.21
C PHE A 209 17.68 -11.72 2.23
N GLN A 210 19.00 -11.87 2.11
CA GLN A 210 19.95 -11.20 3.00
C GLN A 210 20.38 -9.84 2.44
N PRO A 211 20.43 -8.78 3.27
CA PRO A 211 20.94 -7.47 2.84
C PRO A 211 22.34 -7.61 2.26
N GLY A 212 22.54 -7.24 0.99
CA GLY A 212 23.85 -7.26 0.33
C GLY A 212 24.23 -8.57 -0.39
N GLY A 213 23.34 -9.52 -0.56
CA GLY A 213 23.54 -10.72 -1.37
C GLY A 213 23.48 -10.41 -2.86
N ARG A 214 24.63 -10.25 -3.55
CA ARG A 214 24.67 -10.24 -5.02
C ARG A 214 24.13 -11.56 -5.58
N PRO A 215 23.37 -11.56 -6.69
CA PRO A 215 22.97 -12.80 -7.36
C PRO A 215 24.20 -13.63 -7.72
N LYS A 216 24.19 -14.92 -7.41
CA LYS A 216 25.28 -15.88 -7.63
C LYS A 216 25.58 -16.20 -9.11
N SER A 217 25.14 -15.40 -10.07
CA SER A 217 25.29 -15.69 -11.49
C SER A 217 26.63 -15.24 -12.13
N SER A 218 27.58 -14.68 -11.36
CA SER A 218 28.87 -14.23 -11.92
C SER A 218 30.10 -14.92 -11.32
N ARG A 219 29.96 -16.03 -10.62
CA ARG A 219 31.11 -16.75 -10.01
C ARG A 219 31.71 -17.87 -10.90
N GLY A 220 31.39 -17.90 -12.17
CA GLY A 220 31.79 -18.99 -13.06
C GLY A 220 32.72 -18.60 -14.22
N MET A 221 33.35 -17.42 -14.23
CA MET A 221 34.15 -17.04 -15.39
C MET A 221 35.36 -16.12 -15.10
N GLU A 222 36.00 -16.30 -13.95
CA GLU A 222 37.31 -15.68 -13.69
C GLU A 222 38.26 -16.71 -13.07
N SER A 223 38.68 -17.69 -13.86
CA SER A 223 39.91 -18.42 -13.66
C SER A 223 40.26 -19.22 -14.91
N SER A 224 40.83 -18.61 -15.90
CA SER A 224 41.81 -19.26 -16.77
C SER A 224 42.39 -18.22 -17.76
N GLY A 225 43.67 -17.98 -17.60
CA GLY A 225 44.56 -17.78 -18.77
C GLY A 225 44.94 -16.37 -19.10
N GLN A 226 46.09 -16.06 -18.67
CA GLN A 226 47.28 -15.79 -19.53
C GLN A 226 47.72 -14.35 -19.73
N SER A 227 48.91 -14.16 -19.19
CA SER A 227 49.94 -13.21 -19.54
C SER A 227 50.08 -12.90 -21.05
N GLY A 228 50.29 -11.63 -21.38
CA GLY A 228 50.72 -11.18 -22.69
C GLY A 228 50.86 -9.66 -22.76
N ASP A 229 52.11 -9.23 -22.79
CA ASP A 229 52.61 -7.87 -22.99
C ASP A 229 51.99 -7.13 -24.19
N ALA A 230 51.75 -5.83 -24.04
CA ALA A 230 52.34 -4.80 -24.89
C ALA A 230 51.75 -3.40 -24.62
N SER A 231 52.66 -2.53 -24.27
CA SER A 231 52.66 -1.06 -24.34
C SER A 231 51.84 -0.40 -25.46
N ALA A 232 51.12 0.69 -25.15
CA ALA A 232 51.25 2.03 -25.74
C ALA A 232 50.21 3.05 -25.24
N GLN A 233 50.73 4.10 -24.63
CA GLN A 233 50.34 5.54 -24.70
C GLN A 233 48.89 6.01 -24.60
N ALA A 234 48.55 6.58 -23.48
CA ALA A 234 48.39 8.01 -23.17
C ALA A 234 47.18 8.76 -23.76
N SER A 235 46.28 9.15 -22.94
CA SER A 235 46.06 10.58 -22.64
C SER A 235 45.02 10.79 -21.54
N ASP A 236 45.33 11.70 -20.68
CA ASP A 236 44.66 12.18 -19.48
C ASP A 236 43.19 12.49 -19.63
N THR A 237 42.40 11.99 -18.69
CA THR A 237 41.33 12.79 -18.02
C THR A 237 41.17 12.25 -16.61
N GLN A 238 41.71 12.97 -15.64
CA GLN A 238 41.59 12.71 -14.22
C GLN A 238 40.12 12.84 -13.79
N ILE A 239 39.50 11.74 -13.45
CA ILE A 239 38.37 11.71 -12.54
C ILE A 239 38.85 11.00 -11.28
N SER A 240 38.95 11.76 -10.22
CA SER A 240 39.41 11.40 -8.89
C SER A 240 38.63 10.21 -8.34
N ASP A 241 39.20 9.02 -8.51
CA ASP A 241 38.75 7.79 -7.83
C ASP A 241 39.58 7.65 -6.55
N ARG A 242 39.00 8.02 -5.41
CA ARG A 242 39.61 7.84 -4.10
C ARG A 242 39.27 6.48 -3.53
N GLY A 243 40.25 5.59 -3.49
CA GLY A 243 40.48 4.68 -2.38
C GLY A 243 39.74 3.35 -2.43
N VAL A 244 40.31 2.40 -3.16
CA VAL A 244 40.16 0.98 -2.81
C VAL A 244 41.45 0.57 -2.11
N ASP A 245 41.41 0.48 -0.78
CA ASP A 245 42.49 -0.14 -0.01
C ASP A 245 42.48 -1.66 -0.21
N GLU A 246 43.61 -2.22 -0.55
CA GLU A 246 43.89 -3.64 -0.86
C GLU A 246 43.78 -4.60 0.33
N THR A 247 43.21 -4.20 1.44
CA THR A 247 42.93 -5.10 2.56
C THR A 247 41.43 -5.40 2.60
N GLY A 248 41.00 -6.54 2.13
CA GLY A 248 39.66 -7.04 2.01
C GLY A 248 38.80 -7.04 3.30
N SER A 249 38.89 -6.02 4.10
CA SER A 249 38.09 -5.71 5.27
C SER A 249 36.88 -4.90 4.82
N ARG A 250 35.73 -5.58 4.71
CA ARG A 250 34.43 -4.95 4.53
C ARG A 250 34.16 -4.03 5.70
N HIS A 251 34.43 -2.74 5.53
CA HIS A 251 33.91 -1.74 6.46
C HIS A 251 32.37 -1.86 6.46
N ARG A 252 31.81 -2.43 7.51
CA ARG A 252 30.40 -2.20 7.86
C ARG A 252 30.27 -0.70 8.04
N VAL A 253 29.56 -0.05 7.12
CA VAL A 253 29.16 1.34 7.33
C VAL A 253 28.34 1.33 8.63
N PRO A 254 28.80 2.01 9.69
CA PRO A 254 28.07 2.03 10.95
C PRO A 254 26.68 2.63 10.69
N PRO A 255 25.64 2.19 11.40
CA PRO A 255 24.32 2.79 11.27
C PRO A 255 24.45 4.29 11.51
N PRO A 256 23.74 5.13 10.73
CA PRO A 256 23.84 6.57 10.84
C PRO A 256 23.55 6.98 12.29
N SER A 257 24.41 7.83 12.86
CA SER A 257 24.20 8.37 14.20
C SER A 257 22.86 9.12 14.23
N ARG A 258 22.24 9.19 15.43
CA ARG A 258 20.98 9.93 15.65
C ARG A 258 21.04 11.35 15.06
N ASP A 259 22.19 12.00 15.16
CA ASP A 259 22.40 13.36 14.65
C ASP A 259 22.48 13.38 13.10
N GLN A 260 23.08 12.35 12.49
CA GLN A 260 23.11 12.20 11.03
C GLN A 260 21.70 11.93 10.48
N PHE A 261 20.92 11.10 11.19
CA PHE A 261 19.52 10.85 10.83
C PHE A 261 18.66 12.12 10.93
N LEU A 262 18.76 12.86 12.03
CA LEU A 262 18.04 14.13 12.22
C LEU A 262 18.44 15.20 11.20
N THR A 263 19.73 15.31 10.92
CA THR A 263 20.24 16.25 9.92
C THR A 263 19.77 15.88 8.52
N ALA A 264 19.82 14.60 8.17
CA ALA A 264 19.29 14.08 6.90
C ALA A 264 17.78 14.31 6.75
N TYR A 265 17.02 14.13 7.83
CA TYR A 265 15.59 14.40 7.88
C TYR A 265 15.28 15.90 7.70
N ARG A 266 16.02 16.76 8.38
CA ARG A 266 15.90 18.23 8.21
C ARG A 266 16.21 18.69 6.78
N HIS A 267 17.22 18.10 6.13
CA HIS A 267 17.52 18.42 4.72
C HIS A 267 16.40 17.96 3.78
N GLY A 268 15.85 16.76 3.98
CA GLY A 268 14.69 16.28 3.21
C GLY A 268 13.46 17.18 3.42
N LEU A 269 13.17 17.54 4.66
CA LEU A 269 12.07 18.45 5.00
C LEU A 269 12.27 19.84 4.34
N ARG A 270 13.49 20.36 4.35
CA ARG A 270 13.81 21.64 3.71
C ARG A 270 13.59 21.60 2.19
N ALA A 271 13.97 20.52 1.52
CA ALA A 271 13.73 20.34 0.09
C ALA A 271 12.22 20.30 -0.23
N VAL A 272 11.41 19.61 0.59
CA VAL A 272 9.95 19.60 0.47
C VAL A 272 9.34 21.01 0.63
N TRP A 273 9.85 21.79 1.60
CA TRP A 273 9.33 23.14 1.84
C TRP A 273 9.74 24.15 0.76
N GLN A 274 10.85 23.95 0.07
CA GLN A 274 11.36 24.87 -0.95
C GLN A 274 10.58 24.78 -2.27
N ASP A 275 10.15 23.60 -2.70
CA ASP A 275 9.36 23.44 -3.93
C ASP A 275 7.85 23.45 -3.61
N VAL A 276 7.16 24.45 -4.17
CA VAL A 276 5.72 24.64 -3.98
C VAL A 276 4.90 23.45 -4.48
N VAL A 277 5.30 22.82 -5.59
CA VAL A 277 4.59 21.68 -6.17
C VAL A 277 4.72 20.45 -5.25
N VAL A 278 5.93 20.17 -4.80
CA VAL A 278 6.21 19.06 -3.87
C VAL A 278 5.43 19.26 -2.56
N ARG A 279 5.51 20.46 -1.99
CA ARG A 279 4.82 20.80 -0.75
C ARG A 279 3.30 20.62 -0.88
N LEU A 280 2.69 21.20 -1.92
CA LEU A 280 1.25 21.10 -2.12
C LEU A 280 0.79 19.66 -2.39
N THR A 281 1.56 18.88 -3.13
CA THR A 281 1.25 17.46 -3.36
C THR A 281 1.27 16.67 -2.05
N ILE A 282 2.29 16.89 -1.20
CA ILE A 282 2.42 16.18 0.09
C ILE A 282 1.28 16.52 1.05
N PHE A 283 0.68 17.70 0.96
CA PHE A 283 -0.46 18.06 1.80
C PHE A 283 -1.82 17.76 1.18
N CYS A 284 -1.97 17.88 -0.14
CA CYS A 284 -3.25 17.65 -0.81
C CYS A 284 -3.53 16.16 -1.04
N ALA A 285 -2.53 15.32 -1.30
CA ALA A 285 -2.77 13.90 -1.52
C ALA A 285 -3.27 13.15 -0.25
N PRO A 286 -2.78 13.41 0.98
CA PRO A 286 -3.40 12.89 2.20
C PRO A 286 -4.85 13.34 2.40
N LEU A 287 -5.21 14.55 1.94
CA LEU A 287 -6.59 15.01 1.99
C LEU A 287 -7.51 14.13 1.12
N VAL A 288 -7.07 13.80 -0.11
CA VAL A 288 -7.80 12.86 -0.99
C VAL A 288 -7.95 11.50 -0.28
N ASN A 289 -6.89 11.01 0.35
CA ASN A 289 -6.94 9.74 1.07
C ASN A 289 -7.87 9.79 2.29
N LEU A 290 -7.88 10.89 3.06
CA LEU A 290 -8.86 11.09 4.13
C LEU A 290 -10.29 10.99 3.61
N MET A 291 -10.61 11.68 2.51
CA MET A 291 -11.93 11.65 1.89
C MET A 291 -12.32 10.23 1.50
N VAL A 292 -11.42 9.47 0.85
CA VAL A 292 -11.65 8.09 0.42
C VAL A 292 -11.82 7.14 1.60
N PHE A 293 -10.92 7.18 2.58
CA PHE A 293 -11.00 6.29 3.74
C PHE A 293 -12.21 6.58 4.62
N THR A 294 -12.57 7.87 4.79
CA THR A 294 -13.80 8.27 5.50
C THR A 294 -15.04 7.76 4.77
N ALA A 295 -15.09 7.90 3.44
CA ALA A 295 -16.20 7.40 2.63
C ALA A 295 -16.31 5.87 2.68
N THR A 296 -15.20 5.16 2.58
CA THR A 296 -15.19 3.69 2.66
C THR A 296 -15.67 3.20 4.02
N SER A 297 -15.21 3.81 5.11
CA SER A 297 -15.65 3.47 6.47
C SER A 297 -17.12 3.82 6.69
N TRP A 298 -17.55 4.99 6.21
CA TRP A 298 -18.94 5.43 6.30
C TRP A 298 -19.89 4.47 5.59
N VAL A 299 -19.54 3.98 4.41
CA VAL A 299 -20.37 2.99 3.67
C VAL A 299 -20.57 1.75 4.53
N VAL A 300 -19.52 1.19 5.12
CA VAL A 300 -19.62 -0.02 5.94
C VAL A 300 -20.51 0.24 7.16
N PHE A 301 -20.27 1.31 7.88
CA PHE A 301 -20.99 1.63 9.11
C PHE A 301 -22.45 2.00 8.85
N THR A 302 -22.72 2.84 7.85
CA THR A 302 -24.09 3.26 7.51
C THR A 302 -24.92 2.10 6.95
N MET A 303 -24.35 1.29 6.05
CA MET A 303 -25.09 0.14 5.49
C MET A 303 -25.41 -0.88 6.59
N ARG A 304 -24.53 -1.07 7.56
CA ARG A 304 -24.80 -1.94 8.72
C ARG A 304 -25.85 -1.36 9.64
N ASP A 305 -25.77 -0.06 9.96
CA ASP A 305 -26.72 0.67 10.81
C ASP A 305 -28.15 0.64 10.24
N VAL A 306 -28.30 0.79 8.92
CA VAL A 306 -29.59 0.69 8.22
C VAL A 306 -30.12 -0.75 8.13
N GLY A 307 -29.29 -1.77 8.48
CA GLY A 307 -29.70 -3.17 8.54
C GLY A 307 -29.49 -3.95 7.26
N HIS A 308 -28.63 -3.47 6.34
CA HIS A 308 -28.27 -4.27 5.17
C HIS A 308 -27.43 -5.48 5.56
N ASP A 309 -27.60 -6.57 4.82
CA ASP A 309 -26.83 -7.80 4.96
C ASP A 309 -25.36 -7.60 4.54
N SER A 310 -24.50 -8.46 5.06
CA SER A 310 -23.04 -8.35 4.86
C SER A 310 -22.60 -8.51 3.40
N LEU A 311 -23.34 -9.30 2.59
CA LEU A 311 -23.09 -9.43 1.16
C LEU A 311 -23.35 -8.10 0.44
N THR A 312 -24.48 -7.44 0.73
CA THR A 312 -24.82 -6.12 0.18
C THR A 312 -23.75 -5.09 0.55
N ILE A 313 -23.28 -5.08 1.81
CA ILE A 313 -22.20 -4.20 2.26
C ILE A 313 -20.91 -4.45 1.46
N GLY A 314 -20.57 -5.72 1.26
CA GLY A 314 -19.41 -6.12 0.44
C GLY A 314 -19.53 -5.67 -1.02
N LEU A 315 -20.71 -5.87 -1.63
CA LEU A 315 -21.00 -5.45 -3.00
C LEU A 315 -20.91 -3.92 -3.15
N VAL A 316 -21.55 -3.17 -2.26
CA VAL A 316 -21.50 -1.70 -2.29
C VAL A 316 -20.06 -1.19 -2.11
N SER A 317 -19.32 -1.80 -1.19
CA SER A 317 -17.90 -1.45 -0.98
C SER A 317 -17.00 -1.77 -2.19
N ALA A 318 -17.36 -2.76 -3.01
CA ALA A 318 -16.65 -3.07 -4.26
C ALA A 318 -16.77 -1.94 -5.30
N GLY A 319 -17.81 -1.08 -5.19
CA GLY A 319 -17.97 0.08 -6.07
C GLY A 319 -16.72 0.99 -6.09
N PHE A 320 -16.08 1.22 -4.95
CA PHE A 320 -14.83 1.98 -4.90
C PHE A 320 -13.72 1.35 -5.76
N THR A 321 -13.61 0.02 -5.75
CA THR A 321 -12.63 -0.70 -6.56
C THR A 321 -12.97 -0.65 -8.06
N VAL A 322 -14.25 -0.81 -8.42
CA VAL A 322 -14.73 -0.67 -9.80
C VAL A 322 -14.41 0.73 -10.33
N GLY A 323 -14.71 1.77 -9.56
CA GLY A 323 -14.39 3.15 -9.92
C GLY A 323 -12.89 3.39 -10.14
N SER A 324 -12.06 2.86 -9.25
CA SER A 324 -10.60 2.94 -9.36
C SER A 324 -10.08 2.21 -10.60
N LEU A 325 -10.64 1.04 -10.95
CA LEU A 325 -10.27 0.31 -12.17
C LEU A 325 -10.64 1.07 -13.44
N ILE A 326 -11.87 1.62 -13.49
CA ILE A 326 -12.30 2.49 -14.60
C ILE A 326 -11.37 3.69 -14.72
N GLY A 327 -11.07 4.34 -13.59
CA GLY A 327 -10.15 5.47 -13.52
C GLY A 327 -8.75 5.11 -14.01
N ALA A 328 -8.20 3.97 -13.59
CA ALA A 328 -6.89 3.49 -14.02
C ALA A 328 -6.82 3.25 -15.54
N ALA A 329 -7.88 2.70 -16.13
CA ALA A 329 -7.97 2.50 -17.57
C ALA A 329 -8.02 3.84 -18.35
N LEU A 330 -8.63 4.86 -17.76
CA LEU A 330 -8.72 6.21 -18.37
C LEU A 330 -7.45 7.06 -18.14
N THR A 331 -6.67 6.74 -17.11
CA THR A 331 -5.51 7.55 -16.67
C THR A 331 -4.54 7.87 -17.81
N PRO A 332 -4.06 6.93 -18.66
CA PRO A 332 -3.10 7.27 -19.71
C PRO A 332 -3.64 8.36 -20.64
N LYS A 333 -4.88 8.21 -21.09
CA LYS A 333 -5.51 9.19 -21.98
C LYS A 333 -5.70 10.56 -21.32
N VAL A 334 -6.10 10.59 -20.06
CA VAL A 334 -6.35 11.82 -19.30
C VAL A 334 -5.04 12.56 -19.02
N THR A 335 -4.00 11.84 -18.57
CA THR A 335 -2.71 12.45 -18.24
C THR A 335 -1.91 12.94 -19.45
N ASP A 336 -2.15 12.35 -20.62
CA ASP A 336 -1.51 12.77 -21.86
C ASP A 336 -2.18 13.98 -22.50
N THR A 337 -3.49 14.20 -22.26
CA THR A 337 -4.28 15.23 -22.93
C THR A 337 -4.57 16.43 -22.06
N VAL A 338 -4.64 16.25 -20.74
CA VAL A 338 -5.02 17.30 -19.79
C VAL A 338 -3.83 17.70 -18.94
N ARG A 339 -3.68 19.01 -18.69
CA ARG A 339 -2.64 19.52 -17.78
C ARG A 339 -2.78 18.94 -16.40
N SER A 340 -1.69 18.47 -15.82
CA SER A 340 -1.65 17.76 -14.53
C SER A 340 -2.29 18.54 -13.37
N GLY A 341 -2.12 19.86 -13.35
CA GLY A 341 -2.75 20.71 -12.33
C GLY A 341 -4.27 20.74 -12.41
N TRP A 342 -4.83 20.74 -13.62
CA TRP A 342 -6.29 20.70 -13.82
C TRP A 342 -6.87 19.33 -13.50
N ILE A 343 -6.13 18.24 -13.75
CA ILE A 343 -6.54 16.88 -13.33
C ILE A 343 -6.74 16.84 -11.81
N ALA A 344 -5.82 17.44 -11.06
CA ALA A 344 -5.92 17.48 -9.60
C ALA A 344 -7.10 18.35 -9.13
N ILE A 345 -7.28 19.55 -9.70
CA ILE A 345 -8.34 20.48 -9.31
C ILE A 345 -9.72 19.91 -9.63
N VAL A 346 -9.94 19.52 -10.88
CA VAL A 346 -11.24 19.01 -11.35
C VAL A 346 -11.55 17.67 -10.69
N GLY A 347 -10.55 16.77 -10.55
CA GLY A 347 -10.72 15.48 -9.91
C GLY A 347 -11.09 15.62 -8.43
N LEU A 348 -10.46 16.53 -7.69
CA LEU A 348 -10.80 16.80 -6.30
C LEU A 348 -12.20 17.42 -6.16
N ALA A 349 -12.57 18.34 -7.06
CA ALA A 349 -13.92 18.92 -7.09
C ALA A 349 -14.98 17.84 -7.37
N TRP A 350 -14.72 16.97 -8.32
CA TRP A 350 -15.58 15.81 -8.61
C TRP A 350 -15.77 14.92 -7.39
N MET A 351 -14.68 14.50 -6.74
CA MET A 351 -14.74 13.66 -5.56
C MET A 351 -15.52 14.33 -4.43
N ALA A 352 -15.24 15.60 -4.14
CA ALA A 352 -15.92 16.35 -3.10
C ALA A 352 -17.43 16.44 -3.36
N THR A 353 -17.84 16.70 -4.61
CA THR A 353 -19.25 16.79 -5.00
C THR A 353 -19.96 15.44 -4.86
N ILE A 354 -19.34 14.36 -5.35
CA ILE A 354 -19.94 13.02 -5.25
C ILE A 354 -20.04 12.57 -3.78
N LEU A 355 -19.05 12.88 -2.95
CA LEU A 355 -19.12 12.57 -1.52
C LEU A 355 -20.20 13.37 -0.80
N LEU A 356 -20.37 14.66 -1.12
CA LEU A 356 -21.48 15.44 -0.56
C LEU A 356 -22.82 14.81 -0.90
N VAL A 357 -23.02 14.43 -2.16
CA VAL A 357 -24.25 13.76 -2.60
C VAL A 357 -24.41 12.43 -1.85
N MET A 358 -23.35 11.61 -1.73
CA MET A 358 -23.39 10.31 -1.07
C MET A 358 -23.77 10.41 0.41
N PHE A 359 -23.23 11.39 1.14
CA PHE A 359 -23.52 11.59 2.57
C PHE A 359 -24.88 12.24 2.85
N THR A 360 -25.52 12.82 1.83
CA THR A 360 -26.81 13.53 1.98
C THR A 360 -28.02 12.81 1.37
N THR A 361 -27.78 11.79 0.51
CA THR A 361 -28.85 11.03 -0.16
C THR A 361 -29.33 9.84 0.69
N PRO A 362 -30.53 9.31 0.39
CA PRO A 362 -31.01 8.08 1.01
C PRO A 362 -30.06 6.91 0.80
N THR A 363 -29.94 6.05 1.79
CA THR A 363 -29.02 4.91 1.86
C THR A 363 -29.45 3.70 1.04
N SER A 364 -29.91 3.92 -0.19
CA SER A 364 -30.14 2.82 -1.14
C SER A 364 -28.81 2.20 -1.58
N ALA A 365 -28.67 0.88 -1.42
CA ALA A 365 -27.44 0.16 -1.77
C ALA A 365 -27.00 0.41 -3.21
N VAL A 366 -27.93 0.46 -4.18
CA VAL A 366 -27.63 0.71 -5.59
C VAL A 366 -27.10 2.13 -5.80
N VAL A 367 -27.73 3.13 -5.17
CA VAL A 367 -27.30 4.53 -5.29
C VAL A 367 -25.91 4.71 -4.68
N VAL A 368 -25.69 4.16 -3.49
CA VAL A 368 -24.37 4.24 -2.83
C VAL A 368 -23.29 3.53 -3.63
N PHE A 369 -23.57 2.36 -4.25
CA PHE A 369 -22.65 1.68 -5.16
C PHE A 369 -22.26 2.56 -6.35
N ILE A 370 -23.23 3.20 -7.01
CA ILE A 370 -23.00 4.09 -8.15
C ILE A 370 -22.15 5.29 -7.72
N LEU A 371 -22.48 5.92 -6.59
CA LEU A 371 -21.75 7.06 -6.06
C LEU A 371 -20.33 6.68 -5.62
N ALA A 372 -20.14 5.53 -4.97
CA ALA A 372 -18.83 5.00 -4.61
C ALA A 372 -17.96 4.75 -5.85
N THR A 373 -18.58 4.17 -6.90
CA THR A 373 -17.91 3.97 -8.20
C THR A 373 -17.51 5.30 -8.82
N ALA A 374 -18.43 6.24 -8.94
CA ALA A 374 -18.19 7.55 -9.54
C ALA A 374 -17.12 8.35 -8.77
N CYS A 375 -17.12 8.27 -7.43
CA CYS A 375 -16.16 8.96 -6.58
C CYS A 375 -14.71 8.59 -6.90
N MET A 376 -14.43 7.32 -7.19
CA MET A 376 -13.05 6.81 -7.35
C MET A 376 -12.48 6.96 -8.76
N ILE A 377 -13.29 7.29 -9.76
CA ILE A 377 -12.82 7.42 -11.16
C ILE A 377 -11.62 8.38 -11.30
N PRO A 378 -11.59 9.59 -10.73
CA PRO A 378 -10.46 10.51 -10.93
C PRO A 378 -9.23 10.17 -10.09
N SER A 379 -9.35 9.34 -9.04
CA SER A 379 -8.29 9.09 -8.06
C SER A 379 -6.97 8.60 -8.67
N PRO A 380 -6.93 7.60 -9.58
CA PRO A 380 -5.68 7.16 -10.19
C PRO A 380 -5.00 8.23 -11.04
N SER A 381 -5.79 9.03 -11.76
CA SER A 381 -5.27 10.12 -12.59
C SER A 381 -4.66 11.25 -11.76
N ILE A 382 -5.30 11.61 -10.62
CA ILE A 382 -4.76 12.59 -9.67
C ILE A 382 -3.41 12.12 -9.12
N GLY A 383 -3.35 10.86 -8.65
CA GLY A 383 -2.13 10.28 -8.11
C GLY A 383 -1.00 10.27 -9.13
N SER A 384 -1.25 9.72 -10.33
CA SER A 384 -0.25 9.66 -11.40
C SER A 384 0.26 11.03 -11.82
N ALA A 385 -0.65 11.99 -12.01
CA ALA A 385 -0.30 13.34 -12.43
C ALA A 385 0.58 14.06 -11.40
N LEU A 386 0.21 14.04 -10.12
CA LEU A 386 0.94 14.75 -9.07
C LEU A 386 2.27 14.08 -8.72
N PHE A 387 2.31 12.75 -8.55
CA PHE A 387 3.52 12.05 -8.16
C PHE A 387 4.58 12.03 -9.27
N ALA A 388 4.20 11.96 -10.55
CA ALA A 388 5.15 12.07 -11.65
C ALA A 388 5.94 13.40 -11.60
N HIS A 389 5.25 14.52 -11.35
CA HIS A 389 5.91 15.82 -11.18
C HIS A 389 6.79 15.90 -9.94
N VAL A 390 6.38 15.28 -8.83
CA VAL A 390 7.18 15.22 -7.60
C VAL A 390 8.48 14.47 -7.87
N PHE A 391 8.42 13.27 -8.47
CA PHE A 391 9.61 12.47 -8.75
C PHE A 391 10.54 13.11 -9.78
N HIS A 392 10.01 13.85 -10.76
CA HIS A 392 10.81 14.58 -11.74
C HIS A 392 11.59 15.76 -11.11
N ARG A 393 11.03 16.40 -10.06
CA ARG A 393 11.61 17.59 -9.42
C ARG A 393 12.60 17.26 -8.30
N ILE A 394 12.49 16.09 -7.70
CA ILE A 394 13.31 15.70 -6.55
C ILE A 394 14.47 14.83 -7.02
N PRO A 395 15.74 15.20 -6.70
CA PRO A 395 16.90 14.35 -6.94
C PRO A 395 16.71 12.95 -6.34
N SER A 396 17.22 11.91 -7.01
CA SER A 396 17.07 10.50 -6.64
C SER A 396 17.38 10.22 -5.17
N ASP A 397 18.40 10.89 -4.63
CA ASP A 397 18.88 10.70 -3.24
C ASP A 397 17.88 11.20 -2.17
N PHE A 398 16.94 12.08 -2.57
CA PHE A 398 15.93 12.65 -1.68
C PHE A 398 14.53 12.06 -1.88
N GLN A 399 14.30 11.29 -2.95
CA GLN A 399 12.97 10.72 -3.26
C GLN A 399 12.45 9.83 -2.13
N GLY A 400 13.29 8.94 -1.57
CA GLY A 400 12.90 8.07 -0.46
C GLY A 400 12.51 8.84 0.80
N ARG A 401 13.21 9.93 1.12
CA ARG A 401 12.90 10.78 2.28
C ARG A 401 11.60 11.54 2.09
N THR A 402 11.37 12.07 0.89
CA THR A 402 10.14 12.78 0.55
C THR A 402 8.93 11.84 0.60
N LEU A 403 9.09 10.62 0.08
CA LEU A 403 8.06 9.59 0.17
C LEU A 403 7.78 9.18 1.64
N GLY A 404 8.82 9.11 2.47
CA GLY A 404 8.68 8.86 3.91
C GLY A 404 7.86 9.96 4.63
N ILE A 405 8.10 11.23 4.31
CA ILE A 405 7.31 12.35 4.84
C ILE A 405 5.85 12.24 4.37
N PHE A 406 5.63 11.96 3.08
CA PHE A 406 4.30 11.75 2.54
C PHE A 406 3.56 10.61 3.25
N THR A 407 4.20 9.45 3.41
CA THR A 407 3.62 8.28 4.09
C THR A 407 3.29 8.60 5.54
N PHE A 408 4.16 9.37 6.23
CA PHE A 408 3.92 9.80 7.59
C PHE A 408 2.68 10.69 7.71
N VAL A 409 2.60 11.76 6.91
CA VAL A 409 1.45 12.68 6.90
C VAL A 409 0.17 11.97 6.49
N ASN A 410 0.25 11.12 5.47
CA ASN A 410 -0.88 10.33 4.98
C ASN A 410 -1.44 9.40 6.07
N GLY A 411 -0.57 8.68 6.78
CA GLY A 411 -0.98 7.79 7.87
C GLY A 411 -1.65 8.53 9.01
N LEU A 412 -1.09 9.65 9.45
CA LEU A 412 -1.66 10.47 10.52
C LEU A 412 -3.09 10.93 10.20
N VAL A 413 -3.33 11.34 8.96
CA VAL A 413 -4.64 11.81 8.51
C VAL A 413 -5.63 10.67 8.33
N THR A 414 -5.19 9.53 7.79
CA THR A 414 -6.07 8.38 7.50
C THR A 414 -6.49 7.61 8.75
N VAL A 415 -5.69 7.65 9.83
CA VAL A 415 -6.04 7.05 11.14
C VAL A 415 -7.36 7.61 11.69
N ALA A 416 -7.66 8.89 11.48
CA ALA A 416 -8.89 9.51 11.98
C ALA A 416 -10.16 9.08 11.19
N ALA A 417 -10.02 8.59 9.97
CA ALA A 417 -11.14 8.36 9.06
C ALA A 417 -12.23 7.41 9.60
N PRO A 418 -11.92 6.22 10.18
CA PRO A 418 -12.94 5.33 10.72
C PRO A 418 -13.72 5.95 11.89
N THR A 419 -13.02 6.64 12.81
CA THR A 419 -13.68 7.32 13.94
C THR A 419 -14.61 8.42 13.46
N LEU A 420 -14.17 9.27 12.52
CA LEU A 420 -15.01 10.34 11.96
C LEU A 420 -16.28 9.78 11.31
N ALA A 421 -16.13 8.71 10.52
CA ALA A 421 -17.25 8.05 9.86
C ALA A 421 -18.23 7.45 10.87
N ALA A 422 -17.72 6.74 11.88
CA ALA A 422 -18.53 6.07 12.88
C ALA A 422 -19.31 7.05 13.77
N LEU A 423 -18.65 8.10 14.26
CA LEU A 423 -19.29 9.16 15.04
C LEU A 423 -20.41 9.85 14.25
N ALA A 424 -20.18 10.08 12.96
CA ALA A 424 -21.19 10.70 12.11
C ALA A 424 -22.40 9.80 11.90
N VAL A 425 -22.24 8.49 11.85
CA VAL A 425 -23.36 7.52 11.74
C VAL A 425 -24.11 7.46 13.06
N ASP A 426 -23.43 7.26 14.17
CA ASP A 426 -24.02 7.06 15.50
C ASP A 426 -24.82 8.29 15.97
N HIS A 427 -24.31 9.50 15.68
CA HIS A 427 -24.99 10.75 15.99
C HIS A 427 -25.94 11.26 14.89
N HIS A 428 -26.26 10.45 13.88
CA HIS A 428 -27.09 10.83 12.71
C HIS A 428 -26.59 12.12 12.01
N ALA A 429 -25.28 12.37 12.08
CA ALA A 429 -24.60 13.57 11.60
C ALA A 429 -23.92 13.36 10.22
N SER A 430 -24.33 12.37 9.43
CA SER A 430 -23.75 12.07 8.11
C SER A 430 -23.73 13.30 7.19
N ARG A 431 -24.76 14.14 7.25
CA ARG A 431 -24.81 15.40 6.49
C ARG A 431 -23.72 16.39 6.94
N ALA A 432 -23.49 16.51 8.26
CA ALA A 432 -22.44 17.36 8.80
C ALA A 432 -21.05 16.85 8.40
N LEU A 433 -20.82 15.53 8.42
CA LEU A 433 -19.61 14.91 7.91
C LEU A 433 -19.41 15.23 6.42
N GLY A 434 -20.47 15.09 5.61
CA GLY A 434 -20.45 15.42 4.18
C GLY A 434 -20.06 16.87 3.92
N ILE A 435 -20.66 17.81 4.65
CA ILE A 435 -20.32 19.23 4.56
C ILE A 435 -18.86 19.48 4.99
N GLY A 436 -18.41 18.87 6.09
CA GLY A 436 -17.03 18.99 6.57
C GLY A 436 -15.99 18.46 5.59
N VAL A 437 -16.22 17.27 5.05
CA VAL A 437 -15.33 16.65 4.05
C VAL A 437 -15.32 17.48 2.75
N THR A 438 -16.48 17.99 2.32
CA THR A 438 -16.59 18.85 1.13
C THR A 438 -15.91 20.20 1.36
N ALA A 439 -16.04 20.79 2.54
CA ALA A 439 -15.37 22.04 2.90
C ALA A 439 -13.84 21.89 2.90
N LEU A 440 -13.33 20.77 3.42
CA LEU A 440 -11.90 20.42 3.33
C LEU A 440 -11.46 20.24 1.87
N GLY A 441 -12.25 19.55 1.05
CA GLY A 441 -12.03 19.44 -0.39
C GLY A 441 -11.99 20.81 -1.08
N ALA A 442 -12.95 21.67 -0.78
CA ALA A 442 -13.03 23.06 -1.31
C ALA A 442 -11.82 23.89 -0.88
N ALA A 443 -11.36 23.77 0.37
CA ALA A 443 -10.13 24.41 0.83
C ALA A 443 -8.90 23.93 0.04
N GLY A 444 -8.78 22.61 -0.18
CA GLY A 444 -7.73 22.03 -1.02
C GLY A 444 -7.80 22.58 -2.47
N ILE A 445 -8.99 22.63 -3.06
CA ILE A 445 -9.20 23.21 -4.40
C ILE A 445 -8.79 24.68 -4.42
N ALA A 446 -9.19 25.48 -3.43
CA ALA A 446 -8.81 26.88 -3.33
C ALA A 446 -7.29 27.06 -3.28
N VAL A 447 -6.59 26.23 -2.48
CA VAL A 447 -5.13 26.25 -2.40
C VAL A 447 -4.49 25.86 -3.73
N LEU A 448 -4.99 24.84 -4.41
CA LEU A 448 -4.47 24.42 -5.71
C LEU A 448 -4.73 25.45 -6.80
N THR A 449 -5.93 26.08 -6.81
CA THR A 449 -6.31 27.09 -7.79
C THR A 449 -5.59 28.43 -7.61
N THR A 450 -5.26 28.81 -6.39
CA THR A 450 -4.47 30.04 -6.12
C THR A 450 -3.00 29.88 -6.50
N SER A 451 -2.47 28.63 -6.50
CA SER A 451 -1.09 28.35 -6.88
C SER A 451 -0.88 28.39 -8.39
N ARG A 452 -0.19 29.42 -8.89
CA ARG A 452 0.22 29.49 -10.31
C ARG A 452 1.07 28.29 -10.71
N SER A 453 1.96 27.82 -9.82
CA SER A 453 2.85 26.68 -10.07
C SER A 453 2.08 25.39 -10.35
N ILE A 454 0.95 25.15 -9.69
CA ILE A 454 0.10 23.97 -9.93
C ILE A 454 -0.70 24.12 -11.23
N ARG A 455 -1.37 25.26 -11.43
CA ARG A 455 -2.21 25.48 -12.63
C ARG A 455 -1.46 25.36 -13.94
N HIS A 456 -0.16 25.70 -13.94
CA HIS A 456 0.70 25.63 -15.13
C HIS A 456 1.49 24.33 -15.25
N LEU A 457 1.23 23.31 -14.38
CA LEU A 457 1.87 21.99 -14.54
C LEU A 457 1.50 21.40 -15.91
N PRO A 458 2.48 21.05 -16.74
CA PRO A 458 2.25 20.50 -18.06
C PRO A 458 1.58 19.11 -18.00
N ALA A 459 1.08 18.63 -19.13
CA ALA A 459 0.66 17.24 -19.27
C ALA A 459 1.88 16.31 -19.16
N LEU A 460 1.67 15.04 -18.73
CA LEU A 460 2.79 14.11 -18.55
C LEU A 460 3.56 13.86 -19.86
N LYS A 461 2.89 13.90 -20.99
CA LYS A 461 3.51 13.78 -22.32
C LYS A 461 4.58 14.85 -22.60
N GLU A 462 4.53 15.98 -21.93
CA GLU A 462 5.47 17.10 -22.10
C GLU A 462 6.69 16.99 -21.18
N LEU A 463 6.73 15.99 -20.27
CA LEU A 463 7.84 15.73 -19.35
C LEU A 463 8.89 14.74 -19.90
N GLY A 464 8.54 13.93 -20.87
CA GLY A 464 9.41 12.96 -21.55
C GLY A 464 9.65 13.39 -22.96
#